data_bfe9c8f745ce87d67e7031b89535bca2
#
_entry.id   bfe9c8f745ce87d67e7031b89535bca2
#
_cell.length_a   1.000
_cell.length_b   1.000
_cell.length_c   1.000
_cell.angle_alpha   90.00
_cell.angle_beta   90.00
_cell.angle_gamma   90.00
#
_symmetry.space_group_name_H-M   'P 1'
#
loop_
_entity.id
_entity.type
_entity.pdbx_description
1 polymer ?
#
loop_
_entity_poly.entity_id
_entity_poly.type
_entity_poly.pdbx_seq_one_letter_code
_entity_poly.pdbx_strand_id
1 'polypeptide(L)'
;MPAHGYKAHYDYVDLTVEQREGRWRLILRDQRHGHPLDRLEPVVALDDLRGVSRAVEHVYIDELLQRWIVRLVRSTRDLEILELPASVRGTLALERAVRAWALLDGRDHVIPEDVEALFPRILAHRVLFTTPFIAATRNLSRNEVLQRFWECCLELAPRPH
;
A
#
# COMPACT_ATOMS: atom_id res chain seq x y z
N MET A 1 -36.98 -23.37 -13.85
CA MET A 1 -36.27 -22.65 -12.82
C MET A 1 -35.42 -21.57 -13.50
N PRO A 2 -35.60 -20.26 -13.23
CA PRO A 2 -34.73 -19.24 -13.82
C PRO A 2 -33.33 -19.41 -13.28
N ALA A 3 -32.34 -19.41 -14.18
CA ALA A 3 -30.93 -19.44 -13.83
C ALA A 3 -30.62 -18.19 -12.96
N HIS A 4 -30.17 -18.41 -11.73
CA HIS A 4 -29.67 -17.34 -10.90
C HIS A 4 -28.33 -16.86 -11.50
N GLY A 5 -28.38 -15.80 -12.29
CA GLY A 5 -27.21 -15.11 -12.83
C GLY A 5 -26.90 -13.89 -12.00
N TYR A 6 -25.65 -13.68 -11.67
CA TYR A 6 -25.14 -12.43 -11.09
C TYR A 6 -24.69 -11.50 -12.22
N LYS A 7 -25.16 -10.24 -12.20
CA LYS A 7 -24.71 -9.19 -13.11
C LYS A 7 -23.98 -8.12 -12.30
N ALA A 8 -22.74 -7.85 -12.66
CA ALA A 8 -22.02 -6.68 -12.17
C ALA A 8 -21.73 -5.76 -13.35
N HIS A 9 -22.03 -4.48 -13.16
CA HIS A 9 -21.78 -3.44 -14.14
C HIS A 9 -20.51 -2.68 -13.72
N TYR A 10 -19.51 -2.68 -14.60
CA TYR A 10 -18.34 -1.82 -14.49
C TYR A 10 -18.35 -0.88 -15.68
N ASP A 11 -17.81 0.32 -15.54
CA ASP A 11 -17.87 1.39 -16.55
C ASP A 11 -17.44 0.98 -17.96
N TYR A 12 -16.77 -0.17 -18.11
CA TYR A 12 -16.18 -0.64 -19.37
C TYR A 12 -16.57 -2.08 -19.76
N VAL A 13 -17.09 -2.88 -18.85
CA VAL A 13 -17.32 -4.30 -19.08
C VAL A 13 -18.59 -4.78 -18.38
N ASP A 14 -19.52 -5.37 -19.12
CA ASP A 14 -20.61 -6.13 -18.54
C ASP A 14 -20.14 -7.56 -18.20
N LEU A 15 -20.17 -7.86 -16.93
CA LEU A 15 -19.82 -9.15 -16.39
C LEU A 15 -21.12 -9.93 -16.08
N THR A 16 -21.35 -11.00 -16.83
CA THR A 16 -22.50 -11.89 -16.59
C THR A 16 -21.99 -13.26 -16.18
N VAL A 17 -22.43 -13.76 -15.04
CA VAL A 17 -22.14 -15.11 -14.57
C VAL A 17 -23.39 -15.95 -14.79
N GLU A 18 -23.32 -16.96 -15.64
CA GLU A 18 -24.41 -17.87 -15.93
C GLU A 18 -24.06 -19.31 -15.51
N GLN A 19 -25.05 -20.03 -14.98
CA GLN A 19 -24.91 -21.46 -14.74
C GLN A 19 -25.66 -22.23 -15.82
N ARG A 20 -24.93 -23.01 -16.60
CA ARG A 20 -25.51 -23.95 -17.57
C ARG A 20 -24.99 -25.35 -17.30
N GLU A 21 -25.88 -26.34 -17.25
CA GLU A 21 -25.55 -27.76 -17.10
C GLU A 21 -24.61 -28.05 -15.91
N GLY A 22 -24.82 -27.39 -14.78
CA GLY A 22 -23.98 -27.55 -13.58
C GLY A 22 -22.60 -26.87 -13.65
N ARG A 23 -22.26 -26.19 -14.75
CA ARG A 23 -21.00 -25.46 -14.91
C ARG A 23 -21.24 -23.95 -14.86
N TRP A 24 -20.35 -23.25 -14.16
CA TRP A 24 -20.33 -21.78 -14.16
C TRP A 24 -19.58 -21.24 -15.39
N ARG A 25 -20.20 -20.30 -16.10
CA ARG A 25 -19.60 -19.59 -17.23
C ARG A 25 -19.56 -18.11 -16.94
N LEU A 26 -18.37 -17.54 -17.02
CA LEU A 26 -18.15 -16.11 -16.97
C LEU A 26 -18.20 -15.56 -18.40
N ILE A 27 -19.15 -14.64 -18.66
CA ILE A 27 -19.28 -13.96 -19.94
C ILE A 27 -18.88 -12.49 -19.72
N LEU A 28 -17.78 -12.13 -20.34
CA LEU A 28 -17.32 -10.73 -20.41
C LEU A 28 -17.79 -10.16 -21.75
N ARG A 29 -18.59 -9.11 -21.70
CA ARG A 29 -18.97 -8.35 -22.90
C ARG A 29 -18.39 -6.96 -22.78
N ASP A 30 -17.43 -6.65 -23.63
CA ASP A 30 -16.99 -5.27 -23.84
C ASP A 30 -18.05 -4.57 -24.69
N GLN A 31 -18.67 -3.54 -24.12
CA GLN A 31 -19.72 -2.76 -24.81
C GLN A 31 -19.13 -1.67 -25.72
N ARG A 32 -17.81 -1.52 -25.75
CA ARG A 32 -17.15 -0.45 -26.50
C ARG A 32 -16.26 -1.02 -27.59
N HIS A 33 -16.32 -0.42 -28.77
CA HIS A 33 -15.39 -0.72 -29.85
C HIS A 33 -13.98 -0.18 -29.51
N GLY A 34 -13.02 -1.08 -29.35
CA GLY A 34 -11.62 -0.81 -29.00
C GLY A 34 -11.28 -1.08 -27.53
N HIS A 35 -10.01 -1.41 -27.27
CA HIS A 35 -9.51 -1.62 -25.91
C HIS A 35 -9.53 -0.29 -25.14
N PRO A 36 -9.96 -0.25 -23.85
CA PRO A 36 -9.94 0.99 -23.06
C PRO A 36 -8.58 1.71 -23.07
N LEU A 37 -7.48 0.94 -23.16
CA LEU A 37 -6.12 1.47 -23.25
C LEU A 37 -5.86 2.29 -24.54
N ASP A 38 -6.58 2.01 -25.65
CA ASP A 38 -6.39 2.71 -26.93
C ASP A 38 -6.89 4.17 -26.86
N ARG A 39 -7.60 4.52 -25.80
CA ARG A 39 -8.15 5.87 -25.55
C ARG A 39 -7.39 6.66 -24.50
N LEU A 40 -6.39 6.06 -23.89
CA LEU A 40 -5.58 6.75 -22.88
C LEU A 40 -4.59 7.67 -23.60
N GLU A 41 -4.70 8.94 -23.28
CA GLU A 41 -3.71 9.92 -23.69
C GLU A 41 -2.64 10.07 -22.59
N PRO A 42 -1.38 10.29 -22.98
CA PRO A 42 -0.33 10.56 -22.00
C PRO A 42 -0.65 11.83 -21.21
N VAL A 43 -0.76 11.75 -19.89
CA VAL A 43 -0.97 12.90 -19.01
C VAL A 43 0.32 13.49 -18.46
N VAL A 44 1.42 12.73 -18.54
CA VAL A 44 2.76 13.13 -18.08
C VAL A 44 3.82 12.57 -19.04
N ALA A 45 4.81 13.35 -19.40
CA ALA A 45 5.95 12.87 -20.18
C ALA A 45 6.91 12.05 -19.32
N LEU A 46 7.62 11.10 -19.93
CA LEU A 46 8.61 10.27 -19.21
C LEU A 46 9.74 11.11 -18.59
N ASP A 47 10.14 12.19 -19.24
CA ASP A 47 11.17 13.08 -18.71
C ASP A 47 10.71 13.89 -17.51
N ASP A 48 9.42 14.23 -17.43
CA ASP A 48 8.82 14.84 -16.23
C ASP A 48 8.87 13.86 -15.05
N LEU A 49 8.51 12.59 -15.27
CA LEU A 49 8.61 11.56 -14.24
C LEU A 49 10.04 11.33 -13.76
N ARG A 50 11.01 11.37 -14.67
CA ARG A 50 12.44 11.31 -14.32
C ARG A 50 12.88 12.55 -13.53
N GLY A 51 12.34 13.71 -13.90
CA GLY A 51 12.56 14.97 -13.18
C GLY A 51 12.07 14.88 -11.74
N VAL A 52 10.82 14.43 -11.54
CA VAL A 52 10.23 14.22 -10.22
C VAL A 52 11.02 13.19 -9.41
N SER A 53 11.41 12.08 -10.03
CA SER A 53 12.20 11.03 -9.34
C SER A 53 13.54 11.57 -8.83
N ARG A 54 14.20 12.44 -9.59
CA ARG A 54 15.42 13.12 -9.14
C ARG A 54 15.15 14.14 -8.04
N ALA A 55 14.05 14.88 -8.13
CA ALA A 55 13.66 15.84 -7.10
C ALA A 55 13.42 15.18 -5.74
N VAL A 56 12.83 13.96 -5.72
CA VAL A 56 12.65 13.18 -4.49
C VAL A 56 13.97 12.90 -3.77
N GLU A 57 15.07 12.67 -4.52
CA GLU A 57 16.38 12.40 -3.93
C GLU A 57 16.96 13.62 -3.19
N HIS A 58 16.52 14.84 -3.53
CA HIS A 58 16.98 16.08 -2.94
C HIS A 58 16.11 16.56 -1.75
N VAL A 59 14.97 15.92 -1.49
CA VAL A 59 14.16 16.24 -0.31
C VAL A 59 14.96 15.93 0.95
N TYR A 60 15.11 16.91 1.81
CA TYR A 60 15.87 16.78 3.05
C TYR A 60 15.17 15.85 4.05
N ILE A 61 15.94 15.04 4.74
CA ILE A 61 15.48 14.26 5.88
C ILE A 61 16.52 14.37 7.01
N ASP A 62 16.05 14.77 8.18
CA ASP A 62 16.88 14.91 9.35
C ASP A 62 17.46 13.56 9.81
N GLU A 63 18.68 13.57 10.35
CA GLU A 63 19.37 12.36 10.79
C GLU A 63 18.61 11.63 11.92
N LEU A 64 17.93 12.37 12.81
CA LEU A 64 17.12 11.77 13.86
C LEU A 64 15.92 11.03 13.27
N LEU A 65 15.29 11.58 12.23
CA LEU A 65 14.21 10.90 11.50
C LEU A 65 14.71 9.67 10.75
N GLN A 66 15.88 9.75 10.09
CA GLN A 66 16.47 8.59 9.44
C GLN A 66 16.74 7.46 10.44
N ARG A 67 17.33 7.79 11.58
CA ARG A 67 17.58 6.84 12.67
C ARG A 67 16.27 6.27 13.24
N TRP A 68 15.24 7.07 13.33
CA TRP A 68 13.93 6.62 13.78
C TRP A 68 13.29 5.64 12.80
N ILE A 69 13.32 5.93 11.50
CA ILE A 69 12.86 5.00 10.44
C ILE A 69 13.58 3.64 10.58
N VAL A 70 14.88 3.66 10.76
CA VAL A 70 15.67 2.42 10.95
C VAL A 70 15.22 1.67 12.21
N ARG A 71 15.02 2.38 13.33
CA ARG A 71 14.55 1.75 14.59
C ARG A 71 13.15 1.17 14.43
N LEU A 72 12.22 1.88 13.81
CA LEU A 72 10.87 1.41 13.52
C LEU A 72 10.86 0.13 12.66
N VAL A 73 11.67 0.08 11.61
CA VAL A 73 11.74 -1.14 10.78
C VAL A 73 12.43 -2.26 11.53
N ARG A 74 13.44 -1.99 12.36
CA ARG A 74 14.10 -3.00 13.18
C ARG A 74 13.20 -3.55 14.27
N SER A 75 12.34 -2.74 14.87
CA SER A 75 11.41 -3.19 15.92
C SER A 75 10.46 -4.28 15.43
N THR A 76 10.20 -4.37 14.13
CA THR A 76 9.41 -5.48 13.57
C THR A 76 10.00 -6.86 13.85
N ARG A 77 11.30 -6.95 14.18
CA ARG A 77 11.97 -8.22 14.51
C ARG A 77 11.69 -8.71 15.94
N ASP A 78 11.31 -7.78 16.79
CA ASP A 78 11.07 -8.03 18.20
C ASP A 78 9.57 -8.17 18.51
N LEU A 79 8.72 -8.11 17.48
CA LEU A 79 7.27 -8.23 17.60
C LEU A 79 6.81 -9.69 17.51
N GLU A 80 6.21 -10.20 18.57
CA GLU A 80 5.61 -11.55 18.63
C GLU A 80 4.44 -11.74 17.66
N ILE A 81 3.84 -10.64 17.18
CA ILE A 81 2.73 -10.67 16.21
C ILE A 81 3.21 -10.98 14.79
N LEU A 82 4.51 -10.98 14.53
CA LEU A 82 5.08 -11.21 13.22
C LEU A 82 5.83 -12.55 13.15
N GLU A 83 5.50 -13.34 12.14
CA GLU A 83 6.24 -14.55 11.76
C GLU A 83 7.46 -14.18 10.90
N LEU A 84 7.30 -13.19 10.00
CA LEU A 84 8.38 -12.67 9.16
C LEU A 84 8.45 -11.14 9.31
N PRO A 85 9.56 -10.62 9.87
CA PRO A 85 9.76 -9.18 10.02
C PRO A 85 10.12 -8.49 8.69
N ALA A 86 10.06 -7.16 8.69
CA ALA A 86 10.46 -6.35 7.55
C ALA A 86 11.97 -6.43 7.29
N SER A 87 12.34 -6.45 6.02
CA SER A 87 13.75 -6.46 5.60
C SER A 87 14.31 -5.03 5.48
N VAL A 88 15.62 -4.92 5.28
CA VAL A 88 16.32 -3.65 4.99
C VAL A 88 15.72 -2.94 3.76
N ARG A 89 15.20 -3.69 2.78
CA ARG A 89 14.48 -3.10 1.64
C ARG A 89 13.22 -2.35 2.07
N GLY A 90 12.61 -2.74 3.20
CA GLY A 90 11.50 -2.00 3.81
C GLY A 90 11.93 -0.61 4.28
N THR A 91 13.11 -0.48 4.90
CA THR A 91 13.68 0.81 5.32
C THR A 91 13.87 1.74 4.12
N LEU A 92 14.53 1.25 3.07
CA LEU A 92 14.76 2.05 1.85
C LEU A 92 13.45 2.44 1.14
N ALA A 93 12.47 1.53 1.14
CA ALA A 93 11.17 1.83 0.56
C ALA A 93 10.42 2.90 1.36
N LEU A 94 10.46 2.84 2.69
CA LEU A 94 9.84 3.85 3.55
C LEU A 94 10.51 5.21 3.40
N GLU A 95 11.86 5.25 3.44
CA GLU A 95 12.62 6.49 3.26
C GLU A 95 12.28 7.19 1.93
N ARG A 96 12.26 6.45 0.84
CA ARG A 96 11.87 7.00 -0.47
C ARG A 96 10.42 7.46 -0.50
N ALA A 97 9.53 6.72 0.13
CA ALA A 97 8.10 7.06 0.16
C ALA A 97 7.84 8.35 0.95
N VAL A 98 8.48 8.54 2.11
CA VAL A 98 8.30 9.77 2.90
C VAL A 98 8.87 11.00 2.20
N ARG A 99 10.00 10.88 1.49
CA ARG A 99 10.53 11.96 0.66
C ARG A 99 9.58 12.30 -0.49
N ALA A 100 9.05 11.29 -1.18
CA ALA A 100 8.10 11.50 -2.26
C ALA A 100 6.80 12.14 -1.75
N TRP A 101 6.34 11.74 -0.57
CA TRP A 101 5.15 12.30 0.07
C TRP A 101 5.34 13.77 0.43
N ALA A 102 6.47 14.12 1.06
CA ALA A 102 6.81 15.51 1.37
C ALA A 102 6.86 16.38 0.10
N LEU A 103 7.48 15.89 -0.98
CA LEU A 103 7.54 16.59 -2.25
C LEU A 103 6.14 16.82 -2.86
N LEU A 104 5.27 15.81 -2.83
CA LEU A 104 3.89 15.92 -3.32
C LEU A 104 3.06 16.91 -2.49
N ASP A 105 3.40 17.07 -1.22
CA ASP A 105 2.79 18.05 -0.31
C ASP A 105 3.44 19.44 -0.41
N GLY A 106 4.34 19.64 -1.39
CA GLY A 106 5.01 20.91 -1.68
C GLY A 106 6.13 21.28 -0.70
N ARG A 107 6.66 20.30 0.06
CA ARG A 107 7.74 20.50 1.02
C ARG A 107 9.06 19.97 0.48
N ASP A 108 10.15 20.61 0.88
CA ASP A 108 11.53 20.21 0.58
C ASP A 108 12.16 19.37 1.71
N HIS A 109 11.41 19.07 2.76
CA HIS A 109 11.85 18.29 3.91
C HIS A 109 10.76 17.35 4.44
N VAL A 110 11.19 16.24 5.05
CA VAL A 110 10.34 15.22 5.69
C VAL A 110 10.06 15.64 7.13
N ILE A 111 8.82 15.41 7.58
CA ILE A 111 8.40 15.60 8.97
C ILE A 111 8.00 14.23 9.58
N PRO A 112 7.99 14.10 10.92
CA PRO A 112 7.63 12.83 11.58
C PRO A 112 6.26 12.29 11.18
N GLU A 113 5.30 13.17 10.94
CA GLU A 113 3.94 12.82 10.53
C GLU A 113 3.89 12.05 9.18
N ASP A 114 4.85 12.31 8.28
CA ASP A 114 4.99 11.57 7.02
C ASP A 114 5.36 10.10 7.29
N VAL A 115 6.24 9.87 8.25
CA VAL A 115 6.65 8.53 8.67
C VAL A 115 5.47 7.79 9.28
N GLU A 116 4.74 8.44 10.19
CA GLU A 116 3.56 7.89 10.85
C GLU A 116 2.47 7.49 9.85
N ALA A 117 2.18 8.35 8.89
CA ALA A 117 1.17 8.12 7.86
C ALA A 117 1.52 6.98 6.90
N LEU A 118 2.81 6.83 6.57
CA LEU A 118 3.24 5.90 5.52
C LEU A 118 3.77 4.58 6.04
N PHE A 119 4.33 4.53 7.26
CA PHE A 119 4.92 3.32 7.82
C PHE A 119 4.02 2.09 7.71
N PRO A 120 2.77 2.09 8.23
CA PRO A 120 1.93 0.90 8.18
C PRO A 120 1.55 0.52 6.75
N ARG A 121 1.37 1.50 5.87
CA ARG A 121 0.98 1.28 4.48
C ARG A 121 2.10 0.69 3.63
N ILE A 122 3.34 1.11 3.89
CA ILE A 122 4.53 0.65 3.16
C ILE A 122 5.04 -0.69 3.70
N LEU A 123 4.88 -0.96 5.01
CA LEU A 123 5.47 -2.16 5.62
C LEU A 123 4.51 -3.33 5.77
N ALA A 124 3.20 -3.10 5.88
CA ALA A 124 2.25 -4.19 6.13
C ALA A 124 2.27 -5.31 5.08
N HIS A 125 2.57 -5.00 3.83
CA HIS A 125 2.70 -5.99 2.76
C HIS A 125 4.12 -6.60 2.66
N ARG A 126 5.03 -6.23 3.56
CA ARG A 126 6.43 -6.68 3.63
C ARG A 126 6.74 -7.47 4.88
N VAL A 127 5.72 -7.76 5.69
CA VAL A 127 5.77 -8.57 6.89
C VAL A 127 4.76 -9.72 6.77
N LEU A 128 4.94 -10.77 7.54
CA LEU A 128 3.97 -11.85 7.67
C LEU A 128 3.48 -11.87 9.11
N PHE A 129 2.18 -11.68 9.30
CA PHE A 129 1.55 -11.77 10.61
C PHE A 129 1.36 -13.22 11.04
N THR A 130 1.50 -13.48 12.33
CA THR A 130 1.26 -14.81 12.90
C THR A 130 -0.21 -15.21 12.82
N THR A 131 -0.48 -16.51 12.74
CA THR A 131 -1.84 -17.04 12.72
C THR A 131 -2.68 -16.60 13.92
N PRO A 132 -2.17 -16.57 15.16
CA PRO A 132 -2.92 -16.04 16.30
C PRO A 132 -3.31 -14.56 16.15
N PHE A 133 -2.41 -13.72 15.63
CA PHE A 133 -2.72 -12.30 15.39
C PHE A 133 -3.80 -12.12 14.33
N ILE A 134 -3.70 -12.86 13.22
CA ILE A 134 -4.72 -12.84 12.15
C ILE A 134 -6.07 -13.30 12.70
N ALA A 135 -6.10 -14.35 13.51
CA ALA A 135 -7.34 -14.83 14.14
C ALA A 135 -7.95 -13.81 15.11
N ALA A 136 -7.11 -13.16 15.91
CA ALA A 136 -7.54 -12.13 16.88
C ALA A 136 -8.07 -10.85 16.20
N THR A 137 -7.58 -10.56 15.01
CA THR A 137 -7.90 -9.32 14.26
C THR A 137 -8.93 -9.53 13.14
N ARG A 138 -9.44 -10.75 12.94
CA ARG A 138 -10.33 -11.09 11.81
C ARG A 138 -11.61 -10.24 11.70
N ASN A 139 -12.08 -9.69 12.82
CA ASN A 139 -13.28 -8.84 12.88
C ASN A 139 -12.97 -7.35 12.76
N LEU A 140 -11.69 -6.98 12.67
CA LEU A 140 -11.23 -5.61 12.51
C LEU A 140 -11.18 -5.22 11.03
N SER A 141 -11.42 -3.96 10.76
CA SER A 141 -11.14 -3.38 9.44
C SER A 141 -9.64 -3.40 9.15
N ARG A 142 -9.29 -3.29 7.86
CA ARG A 142 -7.88 -3.18 7.46
C ARG A 142 -7.15 -2.03 8.16
N ASN A 143 -7.81 -0.89 8.33
CA ASN A 143 -7.21 0.27 8.97
C ASN A 143 -6.91 0.02 10.46
N GLU A 144 -7.81 -0.65 11.18
CA GLU A 144 -7.60 -1.01 12.58
C GLU A 144 -6.45 -2.01 12.76
N VAL A 145 -6.29 -2.97 11.84
CA VAL A 145 -5.15 -3.89 11.83
C VAL A 145 -3.83 -3.13 11.58
N LEU A 146 -3.82 -2.19 10.62
CA LEU A 146 -2.66 -1.35 10.33
C LEU A 146 -2.31 -0.44 11.51
N GLN A 147 -3.31 0.09 12.20
CA GLN A 147 -3.13 0.92 13.38
C GLN A 147 -2.51 0.12 14.53
N ARG A 148 -3.00 -1.09 14.80
CA ARG A 148 -2.40 -1.98 15.80
C ARG A 148 -0.95 -2.33 15.50
N PHE A 149 -0.67 -2.65 14.26
CA PHE A 149 0.72 -2.93 13.84
C PHE A 149 1.62 -1.72 14.08
N TRP A 150 1.14 -0.53 13.74
CA TRP A 150 1.85 0.72 13.98
C TRP A 150 2.12 0.95 15.48
N GLU A 151 1.10 0.83 16.31
CA GLU A 151 1.20 1.01 17.77
C GLU A 151 2.24 0.08 18.38
N CYS A 152 2.23 -1.21 18.04
CA CYS A 152 3.23 -2.16 18.51
C CYS A 152 4.66 -1.76 18.12
N CYS A 153 4.86 -1.23 16.91
CA CYS A 153 6.19 -0.76 16.49
C CYS A 153 6.60 0.53 17.23
N LEU A 154 5.64 1.44 17.45
CA LEU A 154 5.88 2.71 18.10
C LEU A 154 6.24 2.56 19.58
N GLU A 155 5.67 1.57 20.28
CA GLU A 155 6.03 1.23 21.66
C GLU A 155 7.51 0.85 21.80
N LEU A 156 8.07 0.12 20.82
CA LEU A 156 9.47 -0.28 20.80
C LEU A 156 10.41 0.79 20.24
N ALA A 157 9.90 1.66 19.39
CA ALA A 157 10.66 2.72 18.73
C ALA A 157 9.91 4.06 18.77
N PRO A 158 9.83 4.71 19.95
CA PRO A 158 9.08 5.95 20.12
C PRO A 158 9.64 7.08 19.26
N ARG A 159 8.73 8.02 18.93
CA ARG A 159 9.04 9.23 18.15
C ARG A 159 10.19 10.01 18.81
N PRO A 160 11.16 10.52 18.04
CA PRO A 160 12.17 11.44 18.55
C PRO A 160 11.53 12.78 18.95
N HIS A 161 12.05 13.36 20.02
CA HIS A 161 11.65 14.71 20.49
C HIS A 161 12.39 15.80 19.76
#